data_62c77843c8348c9f77eb0e632fdf9ef3
#
_entry.id   62c77843c8348c9f77eb0e632fdf9ef3
#
_cell.length_a   1.000
_cell.length_b   1.000
_cell.length_c   1.000
_cell.angle_alpha   90.00
_cell.angle_beta   90.00
_cell.angle_gamma   90.00
#
_symmetry.space_group_name_H-M   'P 1'
#
loop_
_entity.id
_entity.type
_entity.pdbx_description
1 polymer ?
#
loop_
_entity_poly.entity_id
_entity_poly.type
_entity_poly.pdbx_seq_one_letter_code
_entity_poly.pdbx_strand_id
1 'polypeptide(L)'
;MYPSIFRGTPLLVQILLIYFGLPRYGLTLDPVPAALLALTLFSAAYLSENFRSGINAVDKGQWEAAMSLGMGYWKAMSRVILPQGLRIAIPPVGSRMIALIKDTSLASTITVVELTRVADQVGASTFRYMEMFLMVGLIYWGINQILTIVQTVLENRISRRFV
;
A
#
# COMPACT_ATOMS: atom_id res chain seq x y z
N MET A 1 -4.45 14.54 10.35
CA MET A 1 -4.15 15.44 9.21
C MET A 1 -3.34 14.73 8.09
N TYR A 2 -2.17 14.14 8.39
CA TYR A 2 -1.34 13.43 7.39
C TYR A 2 -2.12 12.38 6.54
N PRO A 3 -2.84 11.38 7.10
CA PRO A 3 -3.52 10.39 6.28
C PRO A 3 -4.62 10.98 5.40
N SER A 4 -5.27 12.05 5.85
CA SER A 4 -6.34 12.71 5.08
C SER A 4 -5.81 13.35 3.79
N ILE A 5 -4.64 13.99 3.84
CA ILE A 5 -4.02 14.62 2.67
C ILE A 5 -3.59 13.56 1.66
N PHE A 6 -2.78 12.58 2.12
CA PHE A 6 -2.20 11.58 1.23
C PHE A 6 -3.22 10.59 0.65
N ARG A 7 -4.31 10.33 1.36
CA ARG A 7 -5.42 9.50 0.85
C ARG A 7 -6.44 10.28 0.03
N GLY A 8 -6.52 11.59 0.25
CA GLY A 8 -7.44 12.48 -0.44
C GLY A 8 -6.90 13.06 -1.75
N THR A 9 -5.64 12.79 -2.10
CA THR A 9 -5.01 13.28 -3.33
C THR A 9 -4.51 12.10 -4.19
N PRO A 10 -4.55 12.23 -5.55
CA PRO A 10 -4.05 11.16 -6.42
C PRO A 10 -2.54 10.93 -6.23
N LEU A 11 -2.12 9.66 -6.17
CA LEU A 11 -0.69 9.31 -6.06
C LEU A 11 0.15 9.89 -7.19
N LEU A 12 -0.37 9.91 -8.42
CA LEU A 12 0.32 10.53 -9.55
C LEU A 12 0.68 12.00 -9.27
N VAL A 13 -0.28 12.76 -8.73
CA VAL A 13 -0.06 14.18 -8.38
C VAL A 13 1.01 14.32 -7.31
N GLN A 14 1.03 13.42 -6.32
CA GLN A 14 2.06 13.41 -5.26
C GLN A 14 3.46 13.14 -5.83
N ILE A 15 3.58 12.19 -6.77
CA ILE A 15 4.85 11.90 -7.47
C ILE A 15 5.33 13.14 -8.21
N LEU A 16 4.45 13.78 -8.98
CA LEU A 16 4.79 14.97 -9.77
C LEU A 16 5.16 16.16 -8.87
N LEU A 17 4.45 16.37 -7.77
CA LEU A 17 4.75 17.43 -6.80
C LEU A 17 6.11 17.22 -6.11
N ILE A 18 6.46 15.99 -5.78
CA ILE A 18 7.77 15.68 -5.19
C ILE A 18 8.87 15.89 -6.23
N TYR A 19 8.71 15.37 -7.42
CA TYR A 19 9.76 15.43 -8.44
C TYR A 19 9.97 16.82 -9.03
N PHE A 20 8.90 17.52 -9.40
CA PHE A 20 8.96 18.85 -10.03
C PHE A 20 8.82 20.00 -9.03
N GLY A 21 8.21 19.78 -7.88
CA GLY A 21 7.94 20.83 -6.90
C GLY A 21 9.09 21.07 -5.93
N LEU A 22 9.74 20.02 -5.40
CA LEU A 22 10.82 20.17 -4.42
C LEU A 22 12.04 20.93 -4.94
N PRO A 23 12.47 20.85 -6.20
CA PRO A 23 13.57 21.65 -6.73
C PRO A 23 13.41 23.15 -6.53
N ARG A 24 12.15 23.63 -6.52
CA ARG A 24 11.84 25.04 -6.25
C ARG A 24 12.27 25.51 -4.86
N TYR A 25 12.43 24.56 -3.93
CA TYR A 25 12.88 24.79 -2.56
C TYR A 25 14.33 24.36 -2.32
N GLY A 26 15.10 24.12 -3.41
CA GLY A 26 16.50 23.73 -3.36
C GLY A 26 16.76 22.24 -3.12
N LEU A 27 15.72 21.41 -3.10
CA LEU A 27 15.83 19.96 -2.91
C LEU A 27 15.54 19.22 -4.23
N THR A 28 16.59 18.86 -4.95
CA THR A 28 16.50 18.05 -6.17
C THR A 28 16.67 16.57 -5.85
N LEU A 29 15.74 15.75 -6.31
CA LEU A 29 15.81 14.29 -6.17
C LEU A 29 15.86 13.66 -7.56
N ASP A 30 16.68 12.63 -7.69
CA ASP A 30 16.63 11.76 -8.88
C ASP A 30 15.26 11.07 -8.99
N PRO A 31 14.85 10.62 -10.19
CA PRO A 31 13.53 10.02 -10.41
C PRO A 31 13.19 8.88 -9.44
N VAL A 32 14.12 7.95 -9.22
CA VAL A 32 13.87 6.78 -8.34
C VAL A 32 13.67 7.18 -6.87
N PRO A 33 14.54 7.97 -6.22
CA PRO A 33 14.29 8.51 -4.88
C PRO A 33 13.00 9.29 -4.75
N ALA A 34 12.64 10.11 -5.76
CA ALA A 34 11.39 10.87 -5.74
C ALA A 34 10.15 9.95 -5.78
N ALA A 35 10.17 8.94 -6.67
CA ALA A 35 9.11 7.93 -6.72
C ALA A 35 8.99 7.15 -5.41
N LEU A 36 10.12 6.69 -4.84
CA LEU A 36 10.13 5.95 -3.58
C LEU A 36 9.57 6.78 -2.43
N LEU A 37 9.93 8.07 -2.35
CA LEU A 37 9.39 8.96 -1.32
C LEU A 37 7.87 9.11 -1.44
N ALA A 38 7.35 9.35 -2.64
CA ALA A 38 5.92 9.47 -2.88
C ALA A 38 5.16 8.19 -2.52
N LEU A 39 5.62 7.04 -3.04
CA LEU A 39 5.03 5.72 -2.80
C LEU A 39 5.05 5.36 -1.31
N THR A 40 6.13 5.69 -0.60
CA THR A 40 6.27 5.46 0.83
C THR A 40 5.28 6.30 1.63
N LEU A 41 5.22 7.60 1.40
CA LEU A 41 4.30 8.50 2.09
C LEU A 41 2.84 8.10 1.83
N PHE A 42 2.50 7.82 0.59
CA PHE A 42 1.16 7.37 0.23
C PHE A 42 0.79 6.05 0.91
N SER A 43 1.68 5.05 0.83
CA SER A 43 1.42 3.74 1.42
C SER A 43 1.35 3.78 2.94
N ALA A 44 2.20 4.56 3.59
CA ALA A 44 2.18 4.75 5.04
C ALA A 44 0.86 5.36 5.52
N ALA A 45 0.26 6.30 4.75
CA ALA A 45 -1.04 6.86 5.05
C ALA A 45 -2.17 5.81 5.02
N TYR A 46 -2.16 4.93 4.01
CA TYR A 46 -3.12 3.83 3.92
C TYR A 46 -2.91 2.76 4.99
N LEU A 47 -1.66 2.38 5.24
CA LEU A 47 -1.33 1.39 6.27
C LEU A 47 -1.71 1.86 7.66
N SER A 48 -1.45 3.13 7.99
CA SER A 48 -1.86 3.71 9.28
C SER A 48 -3.37 3.61 9.50
N GLU A 49 -4.16 3.81 8.45
CA GLU A 49 -5.60 3.72 8.51
C GLU A 49 -6.09 2.26 8.59
N ASN A 50 -5.44 1.33 7.88
CA ASN A 50 -5.75 -0.08 7.96
C ASN A 50 -5.52 -0.60 9.39
N PHE A 51 -4.42 -0.23 10.04
CA PHE A 51 -4.16 -0.59 11.44
C PHE A 51 -5.16 0.06 12.39
N ARG A 52 -5.46 1.34 12.21
CA ARG A 52 -6.46 2.04 13.01
C ARG A 52 -7.83 1.38 12.89
N SER A 53 -8.25 1.04 11.68
CA SER A 53 -9.53 0.36 11.43
C SER A 53 -9.56 -1.04 12.03
N GLY A 54 -8.46 -1.79 11.94
CA GLY A 54 -8.33 -3.10 12.57
C GLY A 54 -8.46 -3.06 14.09
N ILE A 55 -7.83 -2.08 14.74
CA ILE A 55 -7.96 -1.88 16.19
C ILE A 55 -9.40 -1.49 16.57
N ASN A 56 -10.01 -0.59 15.81
CA ASN A 56 -11.37 -0.13 16.07
C ASN A 56 -12.44 -1.21 15.80
N ALA A 57 -12.12 -2.21 15.01
CA ALA A 57 -13.01 -3.33 14.67
C ALA A 57 -13.02 -4.43 15.75
N VAL A 58 -12.14 -4.36 16.75
CA VAL A 58 -12.20 -5.29 17.88
C VAL A 58 -13.47 -5.03 18.69
N ASP A 59 -14.16 -6.13 19.02
CA ASP A 59 -15.43 -6.07 19.76
C ASP A 59 -15.28 -5.33 21.08
N LYS A 60 -16.25 -4.46 21.39
CA LYS A 60 -16.25 -3.66 22.63
C LYS A 60 -16.28 -4.52 23.90
N GLY A 61 -16.91 -5.69 23.82
CA GLY A 61 -16.92 -6.66 24.93
C GLY A 61 -15.54 -7.14 25.33
N GLN A 62 -14.57 -7.15 24.42
CA GLN A 62 -13.16 -7.46 24.75
C GLN A 62 -12.54 -6.38 25.65
N TRP A 63 -12.87 -5.11 25.40
CA TRP A 63 -12.48 -4.01 26.26
C TRP A 63 -13.14 -4.13 27.64
N GLU A 64 -14.44 -4.34 27.67
CA GLU A 64 -15.23 -4.45 28.90
C GLU A 64 -14.75 -5.63 29.76
N ALA A 65 -14.53 -6.79 29.15
CA ALA A 65 -13.99 -7.96 29.83
C ALA A 65 -12.59 -7.70 30.39
N ALA A 66 -11.68 -7.09 29.63
CA ALA A 66 -10.34 -6.77 30.11
C ALA A 66 -10.38 -5.80 31.32
N MET A 67 -11.22 -4.77 31.23
CA MET A 67 -11.40 -3.81 32.33
C MET A 67 -12.02 -4.47 33.58
N SER A 68 -12.99 -5.35 33.42
CA SER A 68 -13.61 -6.12 34.52
C SER A 68 -12.61 -7.03 35.23
N LEU A 69 -11.57 -7.50 34.52
CA LEU A 69 -10.44 -8.24 35.10
C LEU A 69 -9.38 -7.33 35.75
N GLY A 70 -9.65 -6.04 35.93
CA GLY A 70 -8.74 -5.08 36.57
C GLY A 70 -7.55 -4.68 35.70
N MET A 71 -7.61 -4.89 34.35
CA MET A 71 -6.55 -4.44 33.46
C MET A 71 -6.65 -2.93 33.25
N GLY A 72 -5.54 -2.23 33.49
CA GLY A 72 -5.43 -0.84 33.04
C GLY A 72 -5.39 -0.73 31.51
N TYR A 73 -5.72 0.45 30.97
CA TYR A 73 -5.83 0.72 29.52
C TYR A 73 -4.67 0.16 28.70
N TRP A 74 -3.43 0.46 29.08
CA TRP A 74 -2.25 0.01 28.31
C TRP A 74 -2.05 -1.51 28.33
N LYS A 75 -2.41 -2.16 29.45
CA LYS A 75 -2.34 -3.62 29.57
C LYS A 75 -3.42 -4.29 28.73
N ALA A 76 -4.65 -3.77 28.75
CA ALA A 76 -5.74 -4.22 27.90
C ALA A 76 -5.40 -4.01 26.40
N MET A 77 -4.93 -2.81 26.04
CA MET A 77 -4.50 -2.50 24.68
C MET A 77 -3.43 -3.47 24.18
N SER A 78 -2.34 -3.66 24.91
CA SER A 78 -1.19 -4.45 24.42
C SER A 78 -1.43 -5.96 24.45
N ARG A 79 -2.22 -6.48 25.39
CA ARG A 79 -2.41 -7.93 25.57
C ARG A 79 -3.69 -8.49 24.97
N VAL A 80 -4.72 -7.66 24.80
CA VAL A 80 -6.04 -8.11 24.35
C VAL A 80 -6.40 -7.49 23.00
N ILE A 81 -6.37 -6.16 22.90
CA ILE A 81 -6.91 -5.45 21.75
C ILE A 81 -5.94 -5.45 20.56
N LEU A 82 -4.69 -5.04 20.78
CA LEU A 82 -3.70 -4.93 19.71
C LEU A 82 -3.45 -6.25 18.98
N PRO A 83 -3.28 -7.41 19.66
CA PRO A 83 -3.12 -8.68 18.96
C PRO A 83 -4.33 -9.07 18.10
N GLN A 84 -5.54 -8.75 18.53
CA GLN A 84 -6.76 -8.99 17.76
C GLN A 84 -6.88 -8.00 16.61
N GLY A 85 -6.67 -6.70 16.86
CA GLY A 85 -6.73 -5.64 15.86
C GLY A 85 -5.71 -5.81 14.73
N LEU A 86 -4.49 -6.25 15.06
CA LEU A 86 -3.47 -6.56 14.06
C LEU A 86 -3.91 -7.70 13.13
N ARG A 87 -4.57 -8.72 13.65
CA ARG A 87 -5.10 -9.83 12.81
C ARG A 87 -6.18 -9.35 11.85
N ILE A 88 -7.09 -8.49 12.34
CA ILE A 88 -8.14 -7.89 11.49
C ILE A 88 -7.52 -7.00 10.41
N ALA A 89 -6.38 -6.35 10.70
CA ALA A 89 -5.68 -5.49 9.75
C ALA A 89 -4.88 -6.25 8.67
N ILE A 90 -4.51 -7.52 8.88
CA ILE A 90 -3.67 -8.30 7.93
C ILE A 90 -4.26 -8.35 6.53
N PRO A 91 -5.54 -8.72 6.27
CA PRO A 91 -6.09 -8.79 4.92
C PRO A 91 -6.03 -7.44 4.18
N PRO A 92 -6.50 -6.31 4.73
CA PRO A 92 -6.41 -5.03 4.03
C PRO A 92 -4.97 -4.55 3.83
N VAL A 93 -4.04 -4.87 4.73
CA VAL A 93 -2.61 -4.59 4.56
C VAL A 93 -2.04 -5.38 3.39
N GLY A 94 -2.32 -6.69 3.30
CA GLY A 94 -1.89 -7.53 2.18
C GLY A 94 -2.43 -7.02 0.84
N SER A 95 -3.72 -6.70 0.77
CA SER A 95 -4.34 -6.12 -0.43
C SER A 95 -3.69 -4.78 -0.83
N ARG A 96 -3.30 -3.95 0.14
CA ARG A 96 -2.58 -2.70 -0.12
C ARG A 96 -1.17 -2.96 -0.69
N MET A 97 -0.46 -3.97 -0.19
CA MET A 97 0.85 -4.36 -0.72
C MET A 97 0.77 -4.81 -2.19
N ILE A 98 -0.25 -5.59 -2.54
CA ILE A 98 -0.49 -6.01 -3.93
C ILE A 98 -0.84 -4.80 -4.81
N ALA A 99 -1.66 -3.87 -4.34
CA ALA A 99 -1.99 -2.65 -5.07
C ALA A 99 -0.74 -1.78 -5.33
N LEU A 100 0.19 -1.71 -4.37
CA LEU A 100 1.43 -0.94 -4.48
C LEU A 100 2.27 -1.34 -5.69
N ILE A 101 2.27 -2.62 -6.07
CA ILE A 101 3.00 -3.09 -7.27
C ILE A 101 2.45 -2.44 -8.54
N LYS A 102 1.14 -2.28 -8.66
CA LYS A 102 0.54 -1.56 -9.80
C LYS A 102 0.82 -0.06 -9.73
N ASP A 103 0.83 0.50 -8.52
CA ASP A 103 1.10 1.91 -8.29
C ASP A 103 2.52 2.31 -8.74
N THR A 104 3.49 1.37 -8.72
CA THR A 104 4.86 1.64 -9.22
C THR A 104 4.90 2.04 -10.69
N SER A 105 3.91 1.63 -11.50
CA SER A 105 3.82 2.03 -12.91
C SER A 105 3.71 3.55 -13.09
N LEU A 106 3.18 4.26 -12.11
CA LEU A 106 3.07 5.73 -12.15
C LEU A 106 4.44 6.43 -12.12
N ALA A 107 5.49 5.74 -11.66
CA ALA A 107 6.85 6.30 -11.66
C ALA A 107 7.42 6.48 -13.08
N SER A 108 6.84 5.82 -14.10
CA SER A 108 7.16 6.04 -15.52
C SER A 108 7.00 7.51 -15.94
N THR A 109 6.05 8.22 -15.33
CA THR A 109 5.75 9.63 -15.64
C THR A 109 6.89 10.60 -15.29
N ILE A 110 7.74 10.21 -14.36
CA ILE A 110 8.96 10.95 -13.98
C ILE A 110 10.23 10.26 -14.49
N THR A 111 10.12 9.55 -15.60
CA THR A 111 11.23 8.89 -16.31
C THR A 111 11.87 7.69 -15.62
N VAL A 112 11.31 7.15 -14.56
CA VAL A 112 11.77 5.88 -13.98
C VAL A 112 11.57 4.76 -15.02
N VAL A 113 12.65 4.02 -15.30
CA VAL A 113 12.62 2.89 -16.23
C VAL A 113 12.05 1.68 -15.48
N GLU A 114 10.80 1.38 -15.74
CA GLU A 114 10.03 0.25 -15.24
C GLU A 114 9.20 -0.34 -16.39
N LEU A 115 8.41 -1.37 -16.11
CA LEU A 115 7.70 -2.15 -17.15
C LEU A 115 6.85 -1.28 -18.11
N THR A 116 6.10 -0.32 -17.58
CA THR A 116 5.24 0.57 -18.39
C THR A 116 6.08 1.52 -19.23
N ARG A 117 7.19 2.04 -18.70
CA ARG A 117 8.11 2.91 -19.43
C ARG A 117 8.77 2.18 -20.58
N VAL A 118 9.21 0.94 -20.35
CA VAL A 118 9.80 0.11 -21.42
C VAL A 118 8.77 -0.14 -22.53
N ALA A 119 7.54 -0.47 -22.19
CA ALA A 119 6.46 -0.68 -23.16
C ALA A 119 6.15 0.59 -23.96
N ASP A 120 6.14 1.76 -23.31
CA ASP A 120 5.97 3.06 -23.97
C ASP A 120 7.09 3.33 -24.99
N GLN A 121 8.35 3.11 -24.61
CA GLN A 121 9.51 3.30 -25.50
C GLN A 121 9.49 2.34 -26.68
N VAL A 122 9.17 1.06 -26.47
CA VAL A 122 9.06 0.08 -27.57
C VAL A 122 7.85 0.41 -28.46
N GLY A 123 6.71 0.79 -27.85
CA GLY A 123 5.52 1.22 -28.58
C GLY A 123 5.80 2.43 -29.47
N ALA A 124 6.56 3.43 -28.97
CA ALA A 124 6.96 4.60 -29.71
C ALA A 124 7.88 4.26 -30.90
N SER A 125 8.82 3.34 -30.72
CA SER A 125 9.78 2.96 -31.79
C SER A 125 9.16 2.05 -32.85
N THR A 126 8.14 1.27 -32.50
CA THR A 126 7.52 0.28 -33.40
C THR A 126 6.12 0.66 -33.86
N PHE A 127 5.53 1.75 -33.34
CA PHE A 127 4.13 2.17 -33.54
C PHE A 127 3.08 1.11 -33.09
N ARG A 128 3.45 0.23 -32.14
CA ARG A 128 2.64 -0.89 -31.65
C ARG A 128 2.25 -0.72 -30.18
N TYR A 129 1.69 0.44 -29.85
CA TYR A 129 1.31 0.75 -28.46
C TYR A 129 0.30 -0.21 -27.87
N MET A 130 -0.71 -0.62 -28.66
CA MET A 130 -1.76 -1.50 -28.17
C MET A 130 -1.21 -2.85 -27.71
N GLU A 131 -0.35 -3.47 -28.51
CA GLU A 131 0.27 -4.75 -28.19
C GLU A 131 1.17 -4.63 -26.94
N MET A 132 1.95 -3.55 -26.87
CA MET A 132 2.86 -3.33 -25.75
C MET A 132 2.08 -3.12 -24.44
N PHE A 133 1.05 -2.28 -24.43
CA PHE A 133 0.25 -2.07 -23.21
C PHE A 133 -0.62 -3.27 -22.86
N LEU A 134 -1.10 -4.07 -23.82
CA LEU A 134 -1.75 -5.35 -23.55
C LEU A 134 -0.79 -6.32 -22.85
N MET A 135 0.46 -6.43 -23.33
CA MET A 135 1.49 -7.26 -22.67
C MET A 135 1.74 -6.80 -21.22
N VAL A 136 1.89 -5.49 -21.00
CA VAL A 136 2.06 -4.92 -19.65
C VAL A 136 0.87 -5.26 -18.77
N GLY A 137 -0.34 -5.10 -19.28
CA GLY A 137 -1.57 -5.45 -18.57
C GLY A 137 -1.59 -6.92 -18.15
N LEU A 138 -1.23 -7.82 -19.06
CA LEU A 138 -1.17 -9.26 -18.79
C LEU A 138 -0.08 -9.60 -17.76
N ILE A 139 1.09 -8.98 -17.83
CA ILE A 139 2.17 -9.20 -16.87
C ILE A 139 1.74 -8.73 -15.47
N TYR A 140 1.21 -7.51 -15.34
CA TYR A 140 0.70 -7.01 -14.05
C TYR A 140 -0.44 -7.87 -13.52
N TRP A 141 -1.37 -8.31 -14.38
CA TRP A 141 -2.43 -9.21 -13.99
C TRP A 141 -1.88 -10.54 -13.47
N GLY A 142 -0.93 -11.16 -14.18
CA GLY A 142 -0.32 -12.42 -13.76
C GLY A 142 0.41 -12.30 -12.42
N ILE A 143 1.23 -11.25 -12.24
CA ILE A 143 1.92 -10.99 -10.96
C ILE A 143 0.90 -10.80 -9.83
N ASN A 144 -0.15 -10.01 -10.05
CA ASN A 144 -1.17 -9.78 -9.03
C ASN A 144 -1.93 -11.06 -8.67
N GLN A 145 -2.23 -11.94 -9.64
CA GLN A 145 -2.88 -13.23 -9.37
C GLN A 145 -2.01 -14.13 -8.48
N ILE A 146 -0.72 -14.23 -8.80
CA ILE A 146 0.23 -15.01 -7.98
C ILE A 146 0.26 -14.48 -6.54
N LEU A 147 0.37 -13.17 -6.37
CA LEU A 147 0.44 -12.54 -5.04
C LEU A 147 -0.88 -12.68 -4.27
N THR A 148 -2.02 -12.60 -4.95
CA THR A 148 -3.33 -12.81 -4.33
C THR A 148 -3.47 -14.24 -3.81
N ILE A 149 -3.00 -15.23 -4.58
CA ILE A 149 -2.99 -16.63 -4.14
C ILE A 149 -2.09 -16.78 -2.90
N VAL A 150 -0.89 -16.22 -2.92
CA VAL A 150 0.05 -16.24 -1.79
C VAL A 150 -0.58 -15.58 -0.55
N GLN A 151 -1.20 -14.42 -0.73
CA GLN A 151 -1.91 -13.72 0.35
C GLN A 151 -3.00 -14.61 0.96
N THR A 152 -3.88 -15.18 0.14
CA THR A 152 -4.98 -16.05 0.60
C THR A 152 -4.46 -17.25 1.39
N VAL A 153 -3.36 -17.87 0.93
CA VAL A 153 -2.73 -19.01 1.65
C VAL A 153 -2.19 -18.56 3.01
N LEU A 154 -1.54 -17.39 3.07
CA LEU A 154 -1.00 -16.83 4.32
C LEU A 154 -2.13 -16.49 5.30
N GLU A 155 -3.18 -15.82 4.85
CA GLU A 155 -4.35 -15.47 5.66
C GLU A 155 -5.03 -16.70 6.24
N ASN A 156 -5.25 -17.73 5.42
CA ASN A 156 -5.83 -19.00 5.88
C ASN A 156 -4.95 -19.70 6.93
N ARG A 157 -3.62 -19.62 6.82
CA ARG A 157 -2.72 -20.20 7.83
C ARG A 157 -2.77 -19.42 9.15
N ILE A 158 -2.87 -18.11 9.09
CA ILE A 158 -2.97 -17.26 10.28
C ILE A 158 -4.31 -17.48 10.98
N SER A 159 -5.40 -17.53 10.23
CA SER A 159 -6.74 -17.77 10.76
C SER A 159 -6.85 -19.12 11.48
N ARG A 160 -6.32 -20.20 10.90
CA ARG A 160 -6.38 -21.57 11.49
C ARG A 160 -5.59 -21.76 12.78
N ARG A 161 -4.63 -20.90 13.09
CA ARG A 161 -3.84 -21.02 14.33
C ARG A 161 -4.56 -20.53 15.60
N PHE A 162 -5.76 -20.01 15.44
CA PHE A 162 -6.45 -19.30 16.52
C PHE A 162 -7.95 -19.68 16.64
N VAL A 163 -8.37 -20.73 15.94
CA VAL A 163 -9.56 -21.54 16.22
C VAL A 163 -9.13 -22.78 16.99
#